data_275ca845e21794831f4f04804f3670eb
#
_entry.id   275ca845e21794831f4f04804f3670eb
#
_cell.length_a   1.000
_cell.length_b   1.000
_cell.length_c   1.000
_cell.angle_alpha   90.00
_cell.angle_beta   90.00
_cell.angle_gamma   90.00
#
_symmetry.space_group_name_H-M   'P 1'
#
loop_
_entity.id
_entity.type
_entity.pdbx_description
1 polymer ?
#
loop_
_entity_poly.entity_id
_entity_poly.type
_entity_poly.pdbx_seq_one_letter_code
_entity_poly.pdbx_strand_id
1 'polypeptide(L)'
;MATKQKMNTLSIIIPVYNEGNTVHLILEKIKKVVLPENIEKEIIIVDDASTDDTVSCIQAYCKTNDTLKIRIAYHKKNKGKGAALHTGIALATGEYIIIQDADLEYDPKEYLILLQPVLDGFADVVYGSRFMGGNAHRVLFFWHTVGNKFLTTLSNMFTNLNLTDMETCYKLFDAKMLKSLNLKEERFGFEPEVTAKISKIPKVRIYEVGISYYGRTYQEGKKINWKDGFRALFCIVRYNVLR
;
A
#
# COMPACT_ATOMS: atom_id res chain seq x y z
N MET A 1 -3.55 20.74 -20.93
CA MET A 1 -4.36 19.91 -20.00
C MET A 1 -3.98 18.45 -20.27
N ALA A 2 -3.52 17.72 -19.27
CA ALA A 2 -3.28 16.28 -19.44
C ALA A 2 -4.62 15.61 -19.70
N THR A 3 -4.70 14.76 -20.72
CA THR A 3 -5.91 13.97 -21.02
C THR A 3 -6.20 13.08 -19.81
N LYS A 4 -7.38 13.26 -19.19
CA LYS A 4 -7.85 12.43 -18.07
C LYS A 4 -7.85 10.98 -18.55
N GLN A 5 -6.96 10.14 -17.99
CA GLN A 5 -6.99 8.72 -18.30
C GLN A 5 -8.26 8.15 -17.66
N LYS A 6 -9.13 7.54 -18.47
CA LYS A 6 -10.35 6.90 -17.96
C LYS A 6 -9.91 5.68 -17.14
N MET A 7 -10.35 5.61 -15.90
CA MET A 7 -10.14 4.44 -15.05
C MET A 7 -11.32 3.50 -15.21
N ASN A 8 -11.04 2.26 -15.61
CA ASN A 8 -12.05 1.20 -15.69
C ASN A 8 -11.82 0.14 -14.61
N THR A 9 -10.58 -0.05 -14.17
CA THR A 9 -10.21 -1.08 -13.19
C THR A 9 -9.22 -0.54 -12.17
N LEU A 10 -9.48 -0.81 -10.90
CA LEU A 10 -8.57 -0.61 -9.78
C LEU A 10 -7.98 -1.96 -9.35
N SER A 11 -6.68 -2.14 -9.49
CA SER A 11 -5.98 -3.31 -8.96
C SER A 11 -5.65 -3.10 -7.48
N ILE A 12 -6.15 -4.00 -6.63
CA ILE A 12 -5.95 -3.99 -5.18
C ILE A 12 -4.96 -5.10 -4.87
N ILE A 13 -3.74 -4.74 -4.48
CA ILE A 13 -2.69 -5.70 -4.14
C ILE A 13 -2.70 -5.94 -2.64
N ILE A 14 -2.84 -7.20 -2.25
CA ILE A 14 -2.89 -7.64 -0.86
C ILE A 14 -1.71 -8.58 -0.59
N PRO A 15 -0.58 -8.07 -0.04
CA PRO A 15 0.49 -8.93 0.45
C PRO A 15 0.04 -9.62 1.74
N VAL A 16 0.20 -10.93 1.81
CA VAL A 16 -0.28 -11.73 2.95
C VAL A 16 0.84 -12.62 3.48
N TYR A 17 1.01 -12.64 4.80
CA TYR A 17 1.87 -13.57 5.50
C TYR A 17 1.35 -13.82 6.91
N ASN A 18 0.87 -15.03 7.20
CA ASN A 18 0.30 -15.42 8.49
C ASN A 18 -0.81 -14.43 8.96
N GLU A 19 -1.88 -14.34 8.16
CA GLU A 19 -3.06 -13.49 8.40
C GLU A 19 -4.36 -14.30 8.28
N GLY A 20 -4.35 -15.58 8.68
CA GLY A 20 -5.52 -16.46 8.61
C GLY A 20 -6.76 -15.90 9.31
N ASN A 21 -6.56 -15.19 10.43
CA ASN A 21 -7.65 -14.57 11.19
C ASN A 21 -8.24 -13.31 10.54
N THR A 22 -7.54 -12.65 9.63
CA THR A 22 -7.92 -11.32 9.12
C THR A 22 -8.18 -11.29 7.62
N VAL A 23 -7.57 -12.18 6.84
CA VAL A 23 -7.63 -12.15 5.37
C VAL A 23 -9.06 -12.24 4.83
N HIS A 24 -9.91 -13.07 5.38
CA HIS A 24 -11.31 -13.17 4.96
C HIS A 24 -12.13 -11.93 5.34
N LEU A 25 -11.80 -11.28 6.45
CA LEU A 25 -12.46 -10.06 6.92
C LEU A 25 -12.12 -8.87 6.02
N ILE A 26 -10.85 -8.72 5.62
CA ILE A 26 -10.45 -7.63 4.72
C ILE A 26 -11.07 -7.82 3.33
N LEU A 27 -11.14 -9.06 2.83
CA LEU A 27 -11.80 -9.37 1.56
C LEU A 27 -13.29 -9.03 1.59
N GLU A 28 -13.99 -9.32 2.69
CA GLU A 28 -15.39 -8.90 2.88
C GLU A 28 -15.55 -7.37 2.92
N LYS A 29 -14.63 -6.65 3.55
CA LYS A 29 -14.65 -5.18 3.53
C LYS A 29 -14.45 -4.66 2.12
N ILE A 30 -13.46 -5.18 1.37
CA ILE A 30 -13.20 -4.80 -0.02
C ILE A 30 -14.40 -5.08 -0.92
N LYS A 31 -15.07 -6.23 -0.75
CA LYS A 31 -16.26 -6.60 -1.49
C LYS A 31 -17.36 -5.55 -1.33
N LYS A 32 -17.58 -5.06 -0.11
CA LYS A 32 -18.64 -4.08 0.23
C LYS A 32 -18.37 -2.66 -0.29
N VAL A 33 -17.14 -2.32 -0.64
CA VAL A 33 -16.85 -0.99 -1.20
C VAL A 33 -17.50 -0.87 -2.58
N VAL A 34 -18.28 0.17 -2.80
CA VAL A 34 -18.80 0.55 -4.12
C VAL A 34 -17.89 1.64 -4.68
N LEU A 35 -17.22 1.37 -5.79
CA LEU A 35 -16.36 2.35 -6.45
C LEU A 35 -17.19 3.23 -7.40
N PRO A 36 -16.82 4.51 -7.58
CA PRO A 36 -17.52 5.43 -8.47
C PRO A 36 -17.33 5.07 -9.96
N GLU A 37 -18.12 5.67 -10.83
CA GLU A 37 -17.97 5.57 -12.30
C GLU A 37 -17.92 4.14 -12.86
N ASN A 38 -18.52 3.15 -12.18
CA ASN A 38 -18.46 1.73 -12.55
C ASN A 38 -17.04 1.14 -12.64
N ILE A 39 -16.10 1.66 -11.86
CA ILE A 39 -14.76 1.11 -11.76
C ILE A 39 -14.82 -0.30 -11.18
N GLU A 40 -14.27 -1.26 -11.89
CA GLU A 40 -14.16 -2.65 -11.43
C GLU A 40 -13.00 -2.83 -10.46
N LYS A 41 -13.13 -3.76 -9.53
CA LYS A 41 -12.05 -4.16 -8.62
C LYS A 41 -11.38 -5.42 -9.15
N GLU A 42 -10.07 -5.39 -9.34
CA GLU A 42 -9.21 -6.55 -9.52
C GLU A 42 -8.45 -6.78 -8.22
N ILE A 43 -8.67 -7.91 -7.56
CA ILE A 43 -8.02 -8.24 -6.29
C ILE A 43 -6.86 -9.19 -6.58
N ILE A 44 -5.66 -8.85 -6.12
CA ILE A 44 -4.45 -9.65 -6.29
C ILE A 44 -3.88 -9.97 -4.92
N ILE A 45 -4.03 -11.21 -4.49
CA ILE A 45 -3.51 -11.70 -3.22
C ILE A 45 -2.16 -12.36 -3.49
N VAL A 46 -1.13 -11.95 -2.76
CA VAL A 46 0.18 -12.59 -2.84
C VAL A 46 0.54 -13.15 -1.47
N ASP A 47 0.45 -14.46 -1.34
CA ASP A 47 0.86 -15.17 -0.14
C ASP A 47 2.37 -15.36 -0.13
N ASP A 48 3.03 -14.78 0.87
CA ASP A 48 4.49 -14.83 1.02
C ASP A 48 4.93 -16.04 1.87
N ALA A 49 4.45 -17.23 1.49
CA ALA A 49 4.71 -18.52 2.13
C ALA A 49 4.22 -18.56 3.59
N SER A 50 2.94 -18.28 3.82
CA SER A 50 2.29 -18.43 5.13
C SER A 50 2.40 -19.86 5.66
N THR A 51 2.54 -19.98 6.96
CA THR A 51 2.69 -21.28 7.69
C THR A 51 1.49 -21.62 8.56
N ASP A 52 0.52 -20.72 8.64
CA ASP A 52 -0.75 -20.89 9.33
C ASP A 52 -1.87 -21.29 8.34
N ASP A 53 -3.12 -21.13 8.75
CA ASP A 53 -4.30 -21.44 7.94
C ASP A 53 -4.66 -20.37 6.88
N THR A 54 -3.82 -19.35 6.67
CA THR A 54 -4.06 -18.24 5.72
C THR A 54 -4.47 -18.74 4.33
N VAL A 55 -3.71 -19.68 3.77
CA VAL A 55 -3.98 -20.20 2.40
C VAL A 55 -5.32 -20.88 2.33
N SER A 56 -5.67 -21.71 3.31
CA SER A 56 -6.96 -22.39 3.38
C SER A 56 -8.13 -21.41 3.52
N CYS A 57 -7.97 -20.34 4.31
CA CYS A 57 -8.96 -19.27 4.45
C CYS A 57 -9.18 -18.53 3.12
N ILE A 58 -8.11 -18.19 2.40
CA ILE A 58 -8.21 -17.54 1.07
C ILE A 58 -8.95 -18.44 0.09
N GLN A 59 -8.58 -19.73 0.02
CA GLN A 59 -9.21 -20.69 -0.91
C GLN A 59 -10.69 -20.91 -0.58
N ALA A 60 -11.04 -21.01 0.69
CA ALA A 60 -12.44 -21.14 1.13
C ALA A 60 -13.25 -19.90 0.75
N TYR A 61 -12.68 -18.70 0.96
CA TYR A 61 -13.33 -17.45 0.59
C TYR A 61 -13.59 -17.35 -0.92
N CYS A 62 -12.60 -17.69 -1.74
CA CYS A 62 -12.75 -17.63 -3.20
C CYS A 62 -13.81 -18.60 -3.74
N LYS A 63 -13.96 -19.78 -3.14
CA LYS A 63 -15.01 -20.75 -3.53
C LYS A 63 -16.43 -20.24 -3.31
N THR A 64 -16.64 -19.35 -2.33
CA THR A 64 -17.95 -18.80 -1.98
C THR A 64 -18.21 -17.42 -2.58
N ASN A 65 -17.22 -16.82 -3.27
CA ASN A 65 -17.27 -15.45 -3.80
C ASN A 65 -16.75 -15.38 -5.24
N ASP A 66 -17.31 -16.19 -6.11
CA ASP A 66 -16.95 -16.34 -7.54
C ASP A 66 -17.17 -15.10 -8.40
N THR A 67 -18.00 -14.16 -7.91
CA THR A 67 -18.27 -12.89 -8.61
C THR A 67 -17.12 -11.88 -8.52
N LEU A 68 -16.15 -12.09 -7.61
CA LEU A 68 -14.99 -11.21 -7.46
C LEU A 68 -13.85 -11.67 -8.39
N LYS A 69 -13.24 -10.73 -9.09
CA LYS A 69 -12.01 -10.99 -9.86
C LYS A 69 -10.82 -11.11 -8.90
N ILE A 70 -10.58 -12.30 -8.37
CA ILE A 70 -9.46 -12.57 -7.45
C ILE A 70 -8.40 -13.39 -8.18
N ARG A 71 -7.16 -12.90 -8.16
CA ARG A 71 -5.96 -13.65 -8.55
C ARG A 71 -5.13 -13.94 -7.31
N ILE A 72 -4.56 -15.14 -7.24
CA ILE A 72 -3.71 -15.53 -6.11
C ILE A 72 -2.34 -15.96 -6.65
N ALA A 73 -1.29 -15.46 -6.03
CA ALA A 73 0.07 -15.92 -6.25
C ALA A 73 0.65 -16.44 -4.93
N TYR A 74 1.50 -17.46 -5.00
CA TYR A 74 2.13 -18.09 -3.85
C TYR A 74 3.64 -18.04 -4.00
N HIS A 75 4.34 -17.54 -2.99
CA HIS A 75 5.79 -17.67 -2.92
C HIS A 75 6.18 -19.04 -2.32
N LYS A 76 7.27 -19.62 -2.79
CA LYS A 76 7.80 -20.91 -2.25
C LYS A 76 8.49 -20.73 -0.89
N LYS A 77 8.90 -19.52 -0.56
CA LYS A 77 9.55 -19.14 0.71
C LYS A 77 9.25 -17.69 1.01
N ASN A 78 9.23 -17.34 2.29
CA ASN A 78 9.07 -15.95 2.70
C ASN A 78 10.23 -15.09 2.17
N LYS A 79 9.86 -14.06 1.40
CA LYS A 79 10.78 -13.07 0.82
C LYS A 79 10.58 -11.68 1.40
N GLY A 80 9.43 -11.43 2.02
CA GLY A 80 9.04 -10.17 2.63
C GLY A 80 7.99 -9.40 1.83
N LYS A 81 7.39 -8.39 2.50
CA LYS A 81 6.28 -7.59 1.98
C LYS A 81 6.59 -6.96 0.60
N GLY A 82 7.78 -6.36 0.46
CA GLY A 82 8.18 -5.74 -0.81
C GLY A 82 8.22 -6.73 -1.97
N ALA A 83 8.73 -7.95 -1.76
CA ALA A 83 8.74 -8.99 -2.79
C ALA A 83 7.31 -9.43 -3.17
N ALA A 84 6.40 -9.52 -2.20
CA ALA A 84 4.99 -9.79 -2.46
C ALA A 84 4.34 -8.65 -3.27
N LEU A 85 4.68 -7.39 -2.95
CA LEU A 85 4.23 -6.23 -3.72
C LEU A 85 4.77 -6.26 -5.16
N HIS A 86 6.05 -6.60 -5.37
CA HIS A 86 6.61 -6.73 -6.73
C HIS A 86 5.84 -7.76 -7.55
N THR A 87 5.52 -8.91 -6.97
CA THR A 87 4.72 -9.95 -7.63
C THR A 87 3.32 -9.43 -7.96
N GLY A 88 2.66 -8.75 -7.02
CA GLY A 88 1.33 -8.18 -7.23
C GLY A 88 1.33 -7.07 -8.29
N ILE A 89 2.32 -6.17 -8.29
CA ILE A 89 2.48 -5.10 -9.29
C ILE A 89 2.63 -5.69 -10.70
N ALA A 90 3.42 -6.77 -10.84
CA ALA A 90 3.59 -7.42 -12.13
C ALA A 90 2.28 -8.05 -12.65
N LEU A 91 1.45 -8.60 -11.77
CA LEU A 91 0.17 -9.23 -12.10
C LEU A 91 -0.97 -8.24 -12.34
N ALA A 92 -0.92 -7.03 -11.78
CA ALA A 92 -1.97 -6.02 -11.88
C ALA A 92 -2.26 -5.64 -13.33
N THR A 93 -3.54 -5.50 -13.69
CA THR A 93 -3.96 -5.11 -15.05
C THR A 93 -4.73 -3.79 -15.09
N GLY A 94 -5.16 -3.28 -13.94
CA GLY A 94 -5.88 -2.01 -13.84
C GLY A 94 -5.01 -0.79 -14.15
N GLU A 95 -5.67 0.31 -14.43
CA GLU A 95 -5.01 1.61 -14.71
C GLU A 95 -4.36 2.19 -13.47
N TYR A 96 -4.91 1.89 -12.29
CA TYR A 96 -4.36 2.29 -11.00
C TYR A 96 -4.17 1.08 -10.09
N ILE A 97 -3.20 1.19 -9.21
CA ILE A 97 -2.85 0.17 -8.21
C ILE A 97 -2.95 0.78 -6.82
N ILE A 98 -3.69 0.13 -5.93
CA ILE A 98 -3.69 0.43 -4.49
C ILE A 98 -3.11 -0.74 -3.72
N ILE A 99 -2.34 -0.44 -2.68
CA ILE A 99 -1.81 -1.44 -1.75
C ILE A 99 -2.76 -1.52 -0.54
N GLN A 100 -3.19 -2.73 -0.19
CA GLN A 100 -4.04 -3.02 0.96
C GLN A 100 -3.39 -4.07 1.85
N ASP A 101 -3.04 -3.69 3.07
CA ASP A 101 -2.58 -4.67 4.06
C ASP A 101 -3.75 -5.56 4.53
N ALA A 102 -3.45 -6.83 4.79
CA ALA A 102 -4.44 -7.83 5.20
C ALA A 102 -4.85 -7.74 6.68
N ASP A 103 -4.24 -6.86 7.44
CA ASP A 103 -4.25 -6.80 8.91
C ASP A 103 -5.37 -5.94 9.52
N LEU A 104 -6.27 -5.38 8.71
CA LEU A 104 -7.37 -4.51 9.09
C LEU A 104 -6.97 -3.13 9.67
N GLU A 105 -5.69 -2.77 9.67
CA GLU A 105 -5.26 -1.46 10.17
C GLU A 105 -5.76 -0.31 9.29
N TYR A 106 -5.97 -0.56 7.98
CA TYR A 106 -6.52 0.40 7.01
C TYR A 106 -7.91 -0.05 6.53
N ASP A 107 -8.85 0.89 6.45
CA ASP A 107 -10.23 0.57 6.03
C ASP A 107 -10.41 0.76 4.51
N PRO A 108 -10.84 -0.27 3.77
CA PRO A 108 -11.12 -0.17 2.33
C PRO A 108 -12.16 0.89 1.93
N LYS A 109 -13.03 1.34 2.84
CA LYS A 109 -13.94 2.47 2.57
C LYS A 109 -13.21 3.73 2.15
N GLU A 110 -11.96 3.89 2.55
CA GLU A 110 -11.15 5.05 2.23
C GLU A 110 -10.53 5.02 0.83
N TYR A 111 -10.75 3.96 0.05
CA TYR A 111 -10.45 3.99 -1.39
C TYR A 111 -11.08 5.19 -2.08
N LEU A 112 -12.29 5.59 -1.66
CA LEU A 112 -13.01 6.72 -2.25
C LEU A 112 -12.24 8.04 -2.07
N ILE A 113 -11.66 8.24 -0.89
CA ILE A 113 -10.87 9.45 -0.57
C ILE A 113 -9.56 9.47 -1.38
N LEU A 114 -8.90 8.31 -1.50
CA LEU A 114 -7.67 8.19 -2.29
C LEU A 114 -7.92 8.34 -3.80
N LEU A 115 -9.05 7.84 -4.29
CA LEU A 115 -9.40 7.92 -5.71
C LEU A 115 -9.79 9.34 -6.15
N GLN A 116 -10.39 10.14 -5.26
CA GLN A 116 -10.96 11.44 -5.64
C GLN A 116 -9.97 12.35 -6.36
N PRO A 117 -8.72 12.60 -5.87
CA PRO A 117 -7.77 13.46 -6.58
C PRO A 117 -7.39 12.95 -7.98
N VAL A 118 -7.43 11.63 -8.18
CA VAL A 118 -7.15 11.00 -9.48
C VAL A 118 -8.33 11.17 -10.42
N LEU A 119 -9.55 10.92 -9.95
CA LEU A 119 -10.77 11.06 -10.74
C LEU A 119 -11.00 12.51 -11.17
N ASP A 120 -10.62 13.46 -10.33
CA ASP A 120 -10.65 14.89 -10.67
C ASP A 120 -9.52 15.31 -11.63
N GLY A 121 -8.59 14.40 -11.93
CA GLY A 121 -7.48 14.66 -12.85
C GLY A 121 -6.33 15.48 -12.25
N PHE A 122 -6.24 15.57 -10.92
CA PHE A 122 -5.19 16.33 -10.23
C PHE A 122 -3.97 15.48 -9.88
N ALA A 123 -4.12 14.19 -9.59
CA ALA A 123 -3.07 13.34 -9.07
C ALA A 123 -2.71 12.17 -9.99
N ASP A 124 -1.43 11.80 -9.98
CA ASP A 124 -0.90 10.57 -10.55
C ASP A 124 -0.60 9.56 -9.42
N VAL A 125 -0.30 10.07 -8.22
CA VAL A 125 -0.05 9.29 -7.01
C VAL A 125 -0.74 9.95 -5.82
N VAL A 126 -1.37 9.14 -4.96
CA VAL A 126 -2.02 9.63 -3.73
C VAL A 126 -1.54 8.84 -2.54
N TYR A 127 -1.06 9.53 -1.51
CA TYR A 127 -0.66 8.99 -0.21
C TYR A 127 -1.80 9.17 0.79
N GLY A 128 -2.11 8.12 1.55
CA GLY A 128 -3.01 8.24 2.69
C GLY A 128 -2.21 8.51 3.96
N SER A 129 -2.35 9.68 4.57
CA SER A 129 -1.64 10.04 5.79
C SER A 129 -2.43 9.69 7.05
N ARG A 130 -1.77 9.05 7.99
CA ARG A 130 -2.28 8.78 9.35
C ARG A 130 -2.20 10.01 10.26
N PHE A 131 -1.51 11.06 9.82
CA PHE A 131 -1.23 12.28 10.61
C PHE A 131 -1.93 13.53 10.07
N MET A 132 -2.61 13.41 8.93
CA MET A 132 -3.32 14.49 8.28
C MET A 132 -4.83 14.35 8.47
N GLY A 133 -5.51 15.44 8.79
CA GLY A 133 -6.96 15.51 8.85
C GLY A 133 -7.59 15.05 10.16
N GLY A 134 -8.93 15.05 10.19
CA GLY A 134 -9.77 14.78 11.37
C GLY A 134 -10.35 13.36 11.44
N ASN A 135 -9.86 12.41 10.64
CA ASN A 135 -10.35 11.04 10.68
C ASN A 135 -9.90 10.30 11.94
N ALA A 136 -10.70 9.33 12.38
CA ALA A 136 -10.41 8.57 13.59
C ALA A 136 -9.11 7.76 13.44
N HIS A 137 -8.22 7.88 14.40
CA HIS A 137 -7.03 7.06 14.49
C HIS A 137 -6.81 6.58 15.91
N ARG A 138 -6.31 5.36 16.05
CA ARG A 138 -5.96 4.81 17.36
C ARG A 138 -4.74 5.52 17.89
N VAL A 139 -4.82 6.08 19.08
CA VAL A 139 -3.67 6.67 19.78
C VAL A 139 -2.72 5.53 20.19
N LEU A 140 -1.56 5.49 19.55
CA LEU A 140 -0.54 4.48 19.77
C LEU A 140 0.74 5.08 20.34
N PHE A 141 1.82 4.31 20.29
CA PHE A 141 3.08 4.59 20.95
C PHE A 141 3.75 5.88 20.47
N PHE A 142 4.07 6.76 21.39
CA PHE A 142 4.76 8.04 21.15
C PHE A 142 6.03 7.86 20.29
N TRP A 143 6.91 6.92 20.68
CA TRP A 143 8.18 6.72 19.98
C TRP A 143 8.03 6.23 18.54
N HIS A 144 6.97 5.49 18.21
CA HIS A 144 6.66 5.11 16.83
C HIS A 144 6.31 6.34 15.99
N THR A 145 5.55 7.28 16.56
CA THR A 145 5.22 8.54 15.90
C THR A 145 6.46 9.39 15.67
N VAL A 146 7.34 9.49 16.68
CA VAL A 146 8.61 10.21 16.56
C VAL A 146 9.49 9.59 15.46
N GLY A 147 9.66 8.27 15.47
CA GLY A 147 10.44 7.56 14.44
C GLY A 147 9.89 7.76 13.04
N ASN A 148 8.55 7.63 12.86
CA ASN A 148 7.92 7.84 11.58
C ASN A 148 8.11 9.30 11.07
N LYS A 149 7.88 10.29 11.93
CA LYS A 149 8.09 11.70 11.59
C LYS A 149 9.55 11.99 11.21
N PHE A 150 10.50 11.38 11.91
CA PHE A 150 11.92 11.51 11.60
C PHE A 150 12.23 10.95 10.21
N LEU A 151 11.81 9.72 9.90
CA LEU A 151 12.01 9.11 8.59
C LEU A 151 11.33 9.90 7.48
N THR A 152 10.10 10.35 7.70
CA THR A 152 9.35 11.18 6.75
C THR A 152 10.07 12.51 6.50
N THR A 153 10.53 13.20 7.56
CA THR A 153 11.28 14.47 7.42
C THR A 153 12.55 14.26 6.62
N LEU A 154 13.32 13.22 6.94
CA LEU A 154 14.54 12.91 6.22
C LEU A 154 14.26 12.59 4.74
N SER A 155 13.23 11.80 4.45
CA SER A 155 12.80 11.53 3.08
C SER A 155 12.44 12.82 2.34
N ASN A 156 11.66 13.69 2.96
CA ASN A 156 11.26 14.99 2.39
C ASN A 156 12.47 15.86 2.04
N MET A 157 13.49 15.90 2.91
CA MET A 157 14.73 16.66 2.64
C MET A 157 15.43 16.19 1.37
N PHE A 158 15.48 14.88 1.11
CA PHE A 158 16.16 14.33 -0.06
C PHE A 158 15.30 14.34 -1.33
N THR A 159 13.99 14.25 -1.20
CA THR A 159 13.05 14.18 -2.34
C THR A 159 12.48 15.54 -2.74
N ASN A 160 12.68 16.57 -1.91
CA ASN A 160 12.02 17.86 -2.01
C ASN A 160 10.47 17.76 -2.03
N LEU A 161 9.94 16.78 -1.30
CA LEU A 161 8.52 16.63 -1.04
C LEU A 161 8.16 17.21 0.33
N ASN A 162 6.87 17.33 0.59
CA ASN A 162 6.35 17.80 1.90
C ASN A 162 5.24 16.84 2.40
N LEU A 163 5.55 15.54 2.41
CA LEU A 163 4.66 14.52 2.94
C LEU A 163 4.58 14.59 4.46
N THR A 164 3.44 14.24 5.03
CA THR A 164 3.27 14.07 6.48
C THR A 164 3.48 12.62 6.92
N ASP A 165 3.33 11.65 6.00
CA ASP A 165 3.45 10.21 6.29
C ASP A 165 4.00 9.40 5.12
N MET A 166 5.33 9.37 4.96
CA MET A 166 5.99 8.59 3.91
C MET A 166 5.83 7.06 4.11
N GLU A 167 5.81 6.61 5.37
CA GLU A 167 5.76 5.18 5.75
C GLU A 167 4.36 4.56 5.68
N THR A 168 3.33 5.31 5.29
CA THR A 168 1.98 4.76 5.12
C THR A 168 1.97 3.63 4.09
N CYS A 169 1.20 2.56 4.34
CA CYS A 169 0.96 1.53 3.34
C CYS A 169 -0.08 1.97 2.31
N TYR A 170 -1.02 2.83 2.71
CA TYR A 170 -2.08 3.29 1.83
C TYR A 170 -1.55 4.29 0.79
N LYS A 171 -1.24 3.74 -0.37
CA LYS A 171 -0.79 4.50 -1.53
C LYS A 171 -1.53 4.03 -2.78
N LEU A 172 -2.01 4.99 -3.55
CA LEU A 172 -2.62 4.78 -4.86
C LEU A 172 -1.65 5.29 -5.94
N PHE A 173 -1.41 4.49 -6.96
CA PHE A 173 -0.44 4.80 -8.01
C PHE A 173 -1.04 4.63 -9.40
N ASP A 174 -0.66 5.48 -10.34
CA ASP A 174 -0.76 5.14 -11.75
C ASP A 174 0.02 3.84 -12.02
N ALA A 175 -0.64 2.85 -12.63
CA ALA A 175 -0.07 1.52 -12.80
C ALA A 175 1.12 1.50 -13.77
N LYS A 176 1.07 2.29 -14.84
CA LYS A 176 2.15 2.38 -15.83
C LYS A 176 3.39 2.98 -15.19
N MET A 177 3.19 4.05 -14.42
CA MET A 177 4.25 4.70 -13.67
C MET A 177 4.89 3.73 -12.68
N LEU A 178 4.10 3.10 -11.81
CA LEU A 178 4.61 2.17 -10.79
C LEU A 178 5.39 1.00 -11.41
N LYS A 179 4.87 0.43 -12.50
CA LYS A 179 5.53 -0.66 -13.24
C LYS A 179 6.82 -0.25 -13.93
N SER A 180 6.98 1.02 -14.28
CA SER A 180 8.23 1.54 -14.87
C SER A 180 9.36 1.69 -13.84
N LEU A 181 9.03 1.68 -12.54
CA LEU A 181 10.02 1.77 -11.48
C LEU A 181 10.71 0.41 -11.30
N ASN A 182 12.02 0.39 -11.40
CA ASN A 182 12.82 -0.80 -11.10
C ASN A 182 12.97 -0.93 -9.56
N LEU A 183 11.91 -1.37 -8.88
CA LEU A 183 11.88 -1.57 -7.43
C LEU A 183 12.71 -2.78 -7.03
N LYS A 184 13.46 -2.69 -5.93
CA LYS A 184 14.44 -3.69 -5.49
C LYS A 184 14.24 -4.16 -4.05
N GLU A 185 13.59 -3.35 -3.20
CA GLU A 185 13.44 -3.67 -1.78
C GLU A 185 12.39 -4.76 -1.58
N GLU A 186 12.83 -5.88 -1.02
CA GLU A 186 11.97 -7.04 -0.81
C GLU A 186 11.20 -7.00 0.52
N ARG A 187 11.59 -6.13 1.47
CA ARG A 187 10.99 -6.01 2.81
C ARG A 187 10.39 -4.62 3.03
N PHE A 188 10.52 -4.07 4.23
CA PHE A 188 10.00 -2.76 4.64
C PHE A 188 10.81 -1.56 4.11
N GLY A 189 11.72 -1.76 3.18
CA GLY A 189 12.36 -0.68 2.41
C GLY A 189 11.56 -0.23 1.19
N PHE A 190 10.41 -0.85 0.92
CA PHE A 190 9.57 -0.52 -0.24
C PHE A 190 9.06 0.92 -0.19
N GLU A 191 8.52 1.35 0.94
CA GLU A 191 7.95 2.69 1.11
C GLU A 191 8.97 3.81 0.83
N PRO A 192 10.16 3.83 1.46
CA PRO A 192 11.17 4.84 1.12
C PRO A 192 11.74 4.69 -0.29
N GLU A 193 11.89 3.46 -0.82
CA GLU A 193 12.36 3.27 -2.19
C GLU A 193 11.38 3.82 -3.22
N VAL A 194 10.10 3.47 -3.12
CA VAL A 194 9.08 3.91 -4.06
C VAL A 194 8.92 5.43 -4.02
N THR A 195 8.95 6.04 -2.84
CA THR A 195 8.88 7.49 -2.66
C THR A 195 10.06 8.19 -3.32
N ALA A 196 11.29 7.71 -3.07
CA ALA A 196 12.50 8.28 -3.68
C ALA A 196 12.51 8.16 -5.21
N LYS A 197 11.98 7.08 -5.76
CA LYS A 197 11.92 6.89 -7.21
C LYS A 197 10.82 7.70 -7.88
N ILE A 198 9.65 7.79 -7.28
CA ILE A 198 8.54 8.59 -7.78
C ILE A 198 8.91 10.08 -7.80
N SER A 199 9.56 10.59 -6.75
CA SER A 199 9.94 12.00 -6.68
C SER A 199 10.87 12.45 -7.83
N LYS A 200 11.55 11.49 -8.48
CA LYS A 200 12.44 11.75 -9.63
C LYS A 200 11.73 11.77 -10.98
N ILE A 201 10.45 11.40 -11.01
CA ILE A 201 9.67 11.42 -12.26
C ILE A 201 9.29 12.87 -12.61
N PRO A 202 9.67 13.36 -13.78
CA PRO A 202 9.35 14.74 -14.16
C PRO A 202 7.85 15.00 -14.18
N LYS A 203 7.42 16.11 -13.55
CA LYS A 203 6.02 16.57 -13.52
C LYS A 203 5.03 15.60 -12.86
N VAL A 204 5.49 14.64 -12.08
CA VAL A 204 4.60 13.77 -11.28
C VAL A 204 3.78 14.62 -10.31
N ARG A 205 2.50 14.32 -10.22
CA ARG A 205 1.56 15.00 -9.32
C ARG A 205 1.25 14.10 -8.16
N ILE A 206 1.83 14.41 -7.02
CA ILE A 206 1.66 13.65 -5.76
C ILE A 206 0.70 14.43 -4.87
N TYR A 207 -0.32 13.76 -4.38
CA TYR A 207 -1.29 14.28 -3.42
C TYR A 207 -1.24 13.48 -2.13
N GLU A 208 -1.61 14.10 -1.04
CA GLU A 208 -1.75 13.44 0.26
C GLU A 208 -3.14 13.73 0.82
N VAL A 209 -3.80 12.69 1.36
CA VAL A 209 -5.14 12.78 1.95
C VAL A 209 -5.14 12.16 3.33
N GLY A 210 -5.93 12.70 4.25
CA GLY A 210 -6.05 12.15 5.61
C GLY A 210 -6.89 10.87 5.59
N ILE A 211 -6.42 9.84 6.31
CA ILE A 211 -7.08 8.55 6.44
C ILE A 211 -7.26 8.15 7.90
N SER A 212 -8.19 7.23 8.17
CA SER A 212 -8.31 6.55 9.46
C SER A 212 -7.22 5.51 9.63
N TYR A 213 -6.85 5.22 10.88
CA TYR A 213 -5.86 4.21 11.19
C TYR A 213 -6.20 3.44 12.48
N TYR A 214 -6.35 2.13 12.36
CA TYR A 214 -6.71 1.23 13.45
C TYR A 214 -5.54 0.34 13.87
N GLY A 215 -4.38 0.96 14.09
CA GLY A 215 -3.12 0.28 14.35
C GLY A 215 -3.17 -0.80 15.42
N ARG A 216 -2.44 -1.89 15.21
CA ARG A 216 -2.31 -3.03 16.14
C ARG A 216 -1.18 -2.79 17.15
N THR A 217 -1.34 -3.37 18.34
CA THR A 217 -0.26 -3.52 19.31
C THR A 217 0.61 -4.74 18.99
N TYR A 218 1.76 -4.88 19.66
CA TYR A 218 2.60 -6.07 19.51
C TYR A 218 1.87 -7.35 19.94
N GLN A 219 1.00 -7.28 20.96
CA GLN A 219 0.15 -8.40 21.40
C GLN A 219 -0.90 -8.77 20.34
N GLU A 220 -1.34 -7.82 19.55
CA GLU A 220 -2.27 -8.01 18.43
C GLU A 220 -1.56 -8.39 17.11
N GLY A 221 -0.26 -8.72 17.15
CA GLY A 221 0.49 -9.26 16.01
C GLY A 221 1.20 -8.23 15.12
N LYS A 222 1.56 -7.04 15.65
CA LYS A 222 2.37 -6.07 14.91
C LYS A 222 3.74 -6.65 14.56
N LYS A 223 4.08 -6.65 13.27
CA LYS A 223 5.28 -7.33 12.73
C LYS A 223 6.50 -6.42 12.58
N ILE A 224 6.32 -5.08 12.52
CA ILE A 224 7.40 -4.11 12.34
C ILE A 224 8.21 -3.97 13.62
N ASN A 225 9.55 -3.94 13.49
CA ASN A 225 10.48 -3.78 14.60
C ASN A 225 11.51 -2.67 14.32
N TRP A 226 12.37 -2.35 15.31
CA TRP A 226 13.35 -1.27 15.21
C TRP A 226 14.38 -1.46 14.07
N LYS A 227 14.70 -2.72 13.67
CA LYS A 227 15.61 -3.01 12.56
C LYS A 227 15.04 -2.52 11.22
N ASP A 228 13.71 -2.52 11.09
CA ASP A 228 13.03 -2.02 9.89
C ASP A 228 13.22 -0.51 9.75
N GLY A 229 13.25 0.24 10.86
CA GLY A 229 13.56 1.67 10.88
C GLY A 229 14.97 1.97 10.36
N PHE A 230 15.97 1.18 10.77
CA PHE A 230 17.35 1.31 10.22
C PHE A 230 17.41 0.97 8.74
N ARG A 231 16.63 -0.04 8.30
CA ARG A 231 16.54 -0.36 6.87
C ARG A 231 15.90 0.78 6.09
N ALA A 232 14.83 1.39 6.60
CA ALA A 232 14.20 2.55 5.99
C ALA A 232 15.18 3.72 5.86
N LEU A 233 15.94 4.03 6.92
CA LEU A 233 16.99 5.05 6.89
C LEU A 233 18.04 4.77 5.81
N PHE A 234 18.53 3.54 5.74
CA PHE A 234 19.47 3.12 4.69
C PHE A 234 18.86 3.30 3.29
N CYS A 235 17.61 2.91 3.08
CA CYS A 235 16.92 3.04 1.79
C CYS A 235 16.72 4.50 1.40
N ILE A 236 16.35 5.39 2.35
CA ILE A 236 16.24 6.83 2.09
C ILE A 236 17.56 7.37 1.53
N VAL A 237 18.68 7.08 2.18
CA VAL A 237 20.00 7.55 1.71
C VAL A 237 20.38 6.89 0.38
N ARG A 238 20.25 5.57 0.29
CA ARG A 238 20.64 4.80 -0.89
C ARG A 238 19.95 5.26 -2.16
N TYR A 239 18.62 5.37 -2.12
CA TYR A 239 17.84 5.66 -3.33
C TYR A 239 17.77 7.14 -3.69
N ASN A 240 18.19 8.03 -2.81
CA ASN A 240 18.27 9.46 -3.11
C ASN A 240 19.68 9.92 -3.48
N VAL A 241 20.72 9.37 -2.85
CA VAL A 241 22.12 9.83 -2.98
C VAL A 241 22.95 8.91 -3.86
N LEU A 242 22.84 7.59 -3.66
CA LEU A 242 23.61 6.60 -4.40
C LEU A 242 22.84 6.20 -5.66
N ARG A 243 23.36 6.58 -6.82
CA ARG A 243 22.80 6.20 -8.13
C ARG A 243 23.11 4.77 -8.52
#